data_67d9804b141550799a2e7b711f960d7e
#
_entry.id   67d9804b141550799a2e7b711f960d7e
#
_cell.length_a   1.000
_cell.length_b   1.000
_cell.length_c   1.000
_cell.angle_alpha   90.00
_cell.angle_beta   90.00
_cell.angle_gamma   90.00
#
_symmetry.space_group_name_H-M   'P 1'
#
loop_
_entity.id
_entity.type
_entity.pdbx_description
1 polymer ?
#
loop_
_entity_poly.entity_id
_entity_poly.type
_entity_poly.pdbx_seq_one_letter_code
_entity_poly.pdbx_strand_id
1 'polypeptide(L)'
;MNFLSPPPFLPETTGPEADARYKRLRAQVFTGAFIGYAAYYLVRKNFAMAIPMLSQFGIDKSELGIALGMNAVAYALRKFLMGSVSDRSDARKFLPLGLVLCSIAMACMAVPVTWLDLAHHPERKMLAIGIMAGLNFLVGWFGGMGWPPCGRVMTHWFSQNERGTMMSIWNCAH
;
A
#
# COMPACT_ATOMS: atom_id res chain seq x y z
N MET A 1 8.34 -20.83 12.93
CA MET A 1 8.23 -20.32 11.53
C MET A 1 7.66 -18.91 11.62
N ASN A 2 8.37 -17.93 11.08
CA ASN A 2 7.86 -16.55 11.06
C ASN A 2 6.67 -16.46 10.09
N PHE A 3 5.60 -15.78 10.48
CA PHE A 3 4.36 -15.63 9.70
C PHE A 3 4.60 -15.18 8.24
N LEU A 4 5.62 -14.36 8.03
CA LEU A 4 5.99 -13.82 6.70
C LEU A 4 7.03 -14.66 5.95
N SER A 5 7.54 -15.77 6.49
CA SER A 5 8.54 -16.57 5.79
C SER A 5 8.00 -17.09 4.45
N PRO A 6 8.82 -17.09 3.39
CA PRO A 6 8.42 -17.67 2.11
C PRO A 6 8.13 -19.16 2.25
N PRO A 7 7.21 -19.70 1.43
CA PRO A 7 6.91 -21.13 1.45
C PRO A 7 8.14 -21.93 0.98
N PRO A 8 8.26 -23.20 1.41
CA PRO A 8 9.31 -24.08 0.92
C PRO A 8 9.16 -24.32 -0.58
N PHE A 9 10.28 -24.58 -1.25
CA PHE A 9 10.27 -24.97 -2.66
C PHE A 9 9.55 -26.33 -2.80
N LEU A 10 8.62 -26.37 -3.73
CA LEU A 10 7.95 -27.61 -4.13
C LEU A 10 8.66 -28.21 -5.36
N PRO A 11 8.67 -29.56 -5.51
CA PRO A 11 9.22 -30.18 -6.71
C PRO A 11 8.46 -29.72 -7.97
N GLU A 12 9.20 -29.61 -9.07
CA GLU A 12 8.62 -29.28 -10.37
C GLU A 12 7.66 -30.38 -10.82
N THR A 13 6.46 -29.97 -11.20
CA THR A 13 5.46 -30.88 -11.81
C THR A 13 5.38 -30.58 -13.29
N THR A 14 5.48 -31.61 -14.12
CA THR A 14 5.39 -31.52 -15.58
C THR A 14 4.18 -32.30 -16.09
N GLY A 15 3.61 -31.88 -17.23
CA GLY A 15 2.49 -32.56 -17.88
C GLY A 15 1.31 -31.62 -18.18
N PRO A 16 0.34 -32.08 -18.99
CA PRO A 16 -0.78 -31.23 -19.43
C PRO A 16 -1.67 -30.73 -18.32
N GLU A 17 -1.80 -31.46 -17.21
CA GLU A 17 -2.52 -30.98 -16.00
C GLU A 17 -1.76 -29.87 -15.30
N ALA A 18 -0.44 -29.94 -15.25
CA ALA A 18 0.41 -28.89 -14.68
C ALA A 18 0.28 -27.59 -15.49
N ASP A 19 0.23 -27.69 -16.81
CA ASP A 19 0.06 -26.54 -17.71
C ASP A 19 -1.30 -25.86 -17.54
N ALA A 20 -2.37 -26.64 -17.44
CA ALA A 20 -3.72 -26.11 -17.20
C ALA A 20 -3.80 -25.41 -15.84
N ARG A 21 -3.22 -26.03 -14.81
CA ARG A 21 -3.13 -25.46 -13.46
C ARG A 21 -2.30 -24.18 -13.44
N TYR A 22 -1.17 -24.17 -14.14
CA TYR A 22 -0.32 -22.97 -14.25
C TYR A 22 -1.07 -21.78 -14.87
N LYS A 23 -1.78 -21.99 -15.99
CA LYS A 23 -2.57 -20.93 -16.64
C LYS A 23 -3.61 -20.34 -15.69
N ARG A 24 -4.32 -21.18 -14.95
CA ARG A 24 -5.33 -20.74 -13.96
C ARG A 24 -4.70 -19.96 -12.82
N LEU A 25 -3.64 -20.49 -12.22
CA LEU A 25 -2.95 -19.84 -11.10
C LEU A 25 -2.32 -18.52 -11.51
N ARG A 26 -1.75 -18.47 -12.71
CA ARG A 26 -1.17 -17.24 -13.28
C ARG A 26 -2.22 -16.13 -13.41
N ALA A 27 -3.42 -16.44 -13.91
CA ALA A 27 -4.51 -15.48 -14.00
C ALA A 27 -4.97 -15.01 -12.60
N GLN A 28 -5.11 -15.91 -11.64
CA GLN A 28 -5.49 -15.59 -10.27
C GLN A 28 -4.46 -14.68 -9.59
N VAL A 29 -3.19 -15.00 -9.73
CA VAL A 29 -2.07 -14.24 -9.15
C VAL A 29 -2.00 -12.84 -9.75
N PHE A 30 -2.16 -12.72 -11.08
CA PHE A 30 -2.19 -11.44 -11.77
C PHE A 30 -3.37 -10.58 -11.29
N THR A 31 -4.58 -11.15 -11.29
CA THR A 31 -5.80 -10.44 -10.84
C THR A 31 -5.69 -10.02 -9.38
N GLY A 32 -5.18 -10.90 -8.52
CA GLY A 32 -4.95 -10.59 -7.10
C GLY A 32 -3.95 -9.44 -6.90
N ALA A 33 -2.84 -9.45 -7.64
CA ALA A 33 -1.85 -8.37 -7.60
C ALA A 33 -2.41 -7.07 -8.15
N PHE A 34 -3.20 -7.11 -9.23
CA PHE A 34 -3.84 -5.94 -9.85
C PHE A 34 -4.85 -5.30 -8.89
N ILE A 35 -5.81 -6.08 -8.40
CA ILE A 35 -6.87 -5.59 -7.48
C ILE A 35 -6.25 -5.12 -6.16
N GLY A 36 -5.34 -5.90 -5.58
CA GLY A 36 -4.67 -5.55 -4.34
C GLY A 36 -3.91 -4.23 -4.45
N TYR A 37 -3.23 -4.01 -5.57
CA TYR A 37 -2.50 -2.77 -5.80
C TYR A 37 -3.43 -1.58 -6.07
N ALA A 38 -4.50 -1.76 -6.85
CA ALA A 38 -5.53 -0.75 -7.05
C ALA A 38 -6.18 -0.32 -5.72
N ALA A 39 -6.44 -1.27 -4.81
CA ALA A 39 -6.95 -0.99 -3.48
C ALA A 39 -6.03 -0.09 -2.66
N TYR A 40 -4.71 -0.23 -2.77
CA TYR A 40 -3.76 0.71 -2.14
C TYR A 40 -3.95 2.15 -2.62
N TYR A 41 -4.22 2.35 -3.91
CA TYR A 41 -4.45 3.69 -4.44
C TYR A 41 -5.76 4.28 -3.94
N LEU A 42 -6.82 3.48 -3.86
CA LEU A 42 -8.10 3.90 -3.27
C LEU A 42 -7.90 4.37 -1.82
N VAL A 43 -7.18 3.61 -1.00
CA VAL A 43 -6.93 3.97 0.39
C VAL A 43 -6.08 5.26 0.48
N ARG A 44 -4.99 5.36 -0.27
CA ARG A 44 -4.04 6.47 -0.16
C ARG A 44 -4.60 7.83 -0.62
N LYS A 45 -5.55 7.85 -1.53
CA LYS A 45 -6.12 9.10 -2.09
C LYS A 45 -7.13 9.76 -1.14
N ASN A 46 -7.68 9.04 -0.17
CA ASN A 46 -8.72 9.53 0.72
C ASN A 46 -8.29 10.78 1.51
N PHE A 47 -7.04 10.84 2.00
CA PHE A 47 -6.56 12.01 2.72
C PHE A 47 -6.57 13.28 1.87
N ALA A 48 -6.11 13.19 0.61
CA ALA A 48 -6.12 14.34 -0.30
C ALA A 48 -7.55 14.81 -0.60
N MET A 49 -8.50 13.88 -0.68
CA MET A 49 -9.91 14.21 -0.89
C MET A 49 -10.56 14.83 0.35
N ALA A 50 -10.06 14.56 1.55
CA ALA A 50 -10.55 15.14 2.80
C ALA A 50 -10.05 16.58 3.04
N ILE A 51 -9.03 17.05 2.34
CA ILE A 51 -8.44 18.41 2.55
C ILE A 51 -9.47 19.53 2.50
N PRO A 52 -10.39 19.59 1.51
CA PRO A 52 -11.39 20.66 1.47
C PRO A 52 -12.32 20.63 2.69
N MET A 53 -12.59 19.46 3.24
CA MET A 53 -13.43 19.28 4.42
C MET A 53 -12.69 19.70 5.69
N LEU A 54 -11.41 19.42 5.78
CA LEU A 54 -10.55 19.81 6.91
C LEU A 54 -10.38 21.33 7.02
N SER A 55 -10.47 22.05 5.91
CA SER A 55 -10.41 23.53 5.91
C SER A 55 -11.58 24.17 6.65
N GLN A 56 -12.73 23.50 6.74
CA GLN A 56 -13.90 23.96 7.51
C GLN A 56 -13.64 23.96 9.02
N PHE A 57 -12.68 23.18 9.49
CA PHE A 57 -12.20 23.17 10.88
C PHE A 57 -11.06 24.14 11.14
N GLY A 58 -10.83 25.11 10.24
CA GLY A 58 -9.81 26.12 10.38
C GLY A 58 -8.38 25.62 10.14
N ILE A 59 -8.20 24.44 9.51
CA ILE A 59 -6.89 23.90 9.16
C ILE A 59 -6.55 24.36 7.74
N ASP A 60 -5.51 25.19 7.60
CA ASP A 60 -5.09 25.71 6.31
C ASP A 60 -4.39 24.65 5.45
N LYS A 61 -4.49 24.83 4.12
CA LYS A 61 -3.81 23.94 3.17
C LYS A 61 -2.29 23.89 3.37
N SER A 62 -1.68 24.99 3.78
CA SER A 62 -0.26 25.06 4.09
C SER A 62 0.13 24.18 5.28
N GLU A 63 -0.72 24.13 6.31
CA GLU A 63 -0.53 23.31 7.50
C GLU A 63 -0.69 21.82 7.18
N LEU A 64 -1.66 21.46 6.33
CA LEU A 64 -1.82 20.11 5.80
C LEU A 64 -0.66 19.71 4.90
N GLY A 65 0.07 20.65 4.34
CA GLY A 65 1.31 20.43 3.61
C GLY A 65 2.35 19.66 4.42
N ILE A 66 2.42 19.90 5.73
CA ILE A 66 3.31 19.16 6.66
C ILE A 66 2.88 17.69 6.68
N ALA A 67 1.60 17.42 6.85
CA ALA A 67 1.08 16.05 6.88
C ALA A 67 1.31 15.33 5.54
N LEU A 68 1.12 16.01 4.41
CA LEU A 68 1.43 15.47 3.07
C LEU A 68 2.93 15.23 2.89
N GLY A 69 3.78 16.14 3.37
CA GLY A 69 5.23 16.01 3.34
C GLY A 69 5.73 14.77 4.06
N MET A 70 5.12 14.39 5.17
CA MET A 70 5.48 13.18 5.91
C MET A 70 5.25 11.90 5.10
N ASN A 71 4.24 11.87 4.23
CA ASN A 71 4.06 10.77 3.29
C ASN A 71 5.22 10.68 2.28
N ALA A 72 5.72 11.82 1.79
CA ALA A 72 6.86 11.85 0.87
C ALA A 72 8.16 11.37 1.56
N VAL A 73 8.38 11.73 2.83
CA VAL A 73 9.50 11.21 3.63
C VAL A 73 9.39 9.70 3.79
N ALA A 74 8.22 9.19 4.19
CA ALA A 74 7.98 7.75 4.28
C ALA A 74 8.23 7.06 2.93
N TYR A 75 7.79 7.67 1.83
CA TYR A 75 8.01 7.16 0.47
C TYR A 75 9.50 7.06 0.13
N ALA A 76 10.32 8.03 0.48
CA ALA A 76 11.75 7.99 0.25
C ALA A 76 12.43 6.86 1.05
N LEU A 77 12.14 6.77 2.35
CA LEU A 77 12.73 5.77 3.24
C LEU A 77 12.34 4.34 2.86
N ARG A 78 11.08 4.11 2.51
CA ARG A 78 10.59 2.78 2.16
C ARG A 78 11.21 2.20 0.89
N LYS A 79 11.62 3.05 -0.07
CA LYS A 79 12.26 2.59 -1.31
C LYS A 79 13.51 1.76 -1.05
N PHE A 80 14.26 2.11 -0.01
CA PHE A 80 15.47 1.38 0.36
C PHE A 80 15.16 0.11 1.18
N LEU A 81 14.17 0.15 2.05
CA LEU A 81 13.94 -0.90 3.04
C LEU A 81 12.94 -1.96 2.58
N MET A 82 11.83 -1.53 1.95
CA MET A 82 10.73 -2.44 1.63
C MET A 82 11.04 -3.46 0.52
N GLY A 83 11.97 -3.14 -0.39
CA GLY A 83 12.47 -4.11 -1.37
C GLY A 83 13.09 -5.32 -0.67
N SER A 84 14.08 -5.05 0.19
CA SER A 84 14.81 -6.09 0.94
C SER A 84 13.91 -6.93 1.86
N VAL A 85 12.94 -6.28 2.52
CA VAL A 85 11.97 -6.98 3.38
C VAL A 85 11.01 -7.83 2.54
N SER A 86 10.53 -7.30 1.41
CA SER A 86 9.66 -8.03 0.50
C SER A 86 10.32 -9.27 -0.08
N ASP A 87 11.62 -9.19 -0.45
CA ASP A 87 12.34 -10.32 -1.05
C ASP A 87 12.47 -11.51 -0.10
N ARG A 88 12.45 -11.24 1.21
CA ARG A 88 12.50 -12.25 2.27
C ARG A 88 11.12 -12.66 2.79
N SER A 89 10.04 -12.16 2.19
CA SER A 89 8.68 -12.34 2.67
C SER A 89 7.80 -13.08 1.66
N ASP A 90 6.74 -13.75 2.14
CA ASP A 90 5.70 -14.34 1.29
C ASP A 90 4.82 -13.21 0.71
N ALA A 91 4.87 -13.01 -0.60
CA ALA A 91 4.10 -11.98 -1.30
C ALA A 91 2.59 -12.07 -1.05
N ARG A 92 2.06 -13.31 -0.85
CA ARG A 92 0.64 -13.57 -0.59
C ARG A 92 0.16 -13.03 0.73
N LYS A 93 1.06 -12.88 1.70
CA LYS A 93 0.77 -12.36 3.05
C LYS A 93 1.22 -10.91 3.19
N PHE A 94 2.36 -10.58 2.58
CA PHE A 94 2.98 -9.27 2.71
C PHE A 94 2.13 -8.15 2.10
N LEU A 95 1.60 -8.36 0.90
CA LEU A 95 0.75 -7.37 0.21
C LEU A 95 -0.57 -7.13 0.97
N PRO A 96 -1.38 -8.14 1.33
CA PRO A 96 -2.61 -7.90 2.10
C PRO A 96 -2.36 -7.31 3.47
N LEU A 97 -1.31 -7.74 4.18
CA LEU A 97 -0.95 -7.19 5.49
C LEU A 97 -0.69 -5.68 5.40
N GLY A 98 0.13 -5.26 4.42
CA GLY A 98 0.40 -3.86 4.21
C GLY A 98 -0.85 -3.06 3.85
N LEU A 99 -1.77 -3.63 3.05
CA LEU A 99 -3.04 -2.99 2.72
C LEU A 99 -3.92 -2.80 3.95
N VAL A 100 -4.06 -3.82 4.80
CA VAL A 100 -4.83 -3.74 6.06
C VAL A 100 -4.24 -2.67 6.98
N LEU A 101 -2.92 -2.68 7.20
CA LEU A 101 -2.25 -1.68 8.04
C LEU A 101 -2.41 -0.26 7.48
N CYS A 102 -2.30 -0.10 6.16
CA CYS A 102 -2.54 1.16 5.47
C CYS A 102 -3.98 1.65 5.65
N SER A 103 -4.95 0.75 5.55
CA SER A 103 -6.38 1.05 5.72
C SER A 103 -6.71 1.44 7.16
N ILE A 104 -6.14 0.76 8.15
CA ILE A 104 -6.28 1.11 9.56
C ILE A 104 -5.70 2.49 9.83
N ALA A 105 -4.47 2.77 9.37
CA ALA A 105 -3.85 4.07 9.55
C ALA A 105 -4.66 5.19 8.89
N MET A 106 -5.25 4.93 7.72
CA MET A 106 -6.12 5.89 7.03
C MET A 106 -7.44 6.09 7.77
N ALA A 107 -8.07 5.04 8.29
CA ALA A 107 -9.30 5.15 9.09
C ALA A 107 -9.06 5.96 10.37
N CYS A 108 -7.90 5.79 11.01
CA CYS A 108 -7.51 6.56 12.19
C CYS A 108 -7.33 8.06 11.90
N MET A 109 -7.24 8.49 10.63
CA MET A 109 -7.16 9.91 10.27
C MET A 109 -8.39 10.73 10.67
N ALA A 110 -9.55 10.08 10.83
CA ALA A 110 -10.76 10.74 11.29
C ALA A 110 -10.72 11.08 12.79
N VAL A 111 -9.94 10.31 13.56
CA VAL A 111 -9.91 10.41 15.03
C VAL A 111 -9.44 11.79 15.52
N PRO A 112 -8.38 12.43 15.01
CA PRO A 112 -7.94 13.74 15.49
C PRO A 112 -9.00 14.84 15.38
N VAL A 113 -9.80 14.80 14.31
CA VAL A 113 -10.84 15.81 14.07
C VAL A 113 -12.01 15.65 15.04
N THR A 114 -12.46 14.40 15.26
CA THR A 114 -13.61 14.10 16.10
C THR A 114 -13.26 14.09 17.59
N TRP A 115 -12.12 13.53 17.95
CA TRP A 115 -11.72 13.31 19.34
C TRP A 115 -11.18 14.58 20.02
N LEU A 116 -10.48 15.43 19.25
CA LEU A 116 -9.96 16.69 19.77
C LEU A 116 -10.98 17.82 19.72
N ASP A 117 -12.17 17.57 19.17
CA ASP A 117 -13.27 18.54 19.05
C ASP A 117 -12.78 19.91 18.57
N LEU A 118 -12.15 19.91 17.40
CA LEU A 118 -11.51 21.10 16.82
C LEU A 118 -12.49 22.25 16.58
N ALA A 119 -13.79 21.96 16.49
CA ALA A 119 -14.82 22.98 16.35
C ALA A 119 -14.94 23.87 17.60
N HIS A 120 -14.74 23.29 18.79
CA HIS A 120 -14.83 24.00 20.07
C HIS A 120 -13.46 24.31 20.70
N HIS A 121 -12.40 23.62 20.24
CA HIS A 121 -11.05 23.70 20.77
C HIS A 121 -9.98 23.97 19.69
N PRO A 122 -9.98 25.19 19.09
CA PRO A 122 -9.03 25.53 18.03
C PRO A 122 -7.55 25.50 18.49
N GLU A 123 -7.29 25.62 19.79
CA GLU A 123 -5.94 25.52 20.36
C GLU A 123 -5.30 24.15 20.18
N ARG A 124 -6.10 23.09 19.97
CA ARG A 124 -5.62 21.72 19.74
C ARG A 124 -5.26 21.41 18.28
N LYS A 125 -5.42 22.38 17.41
CA LYS A 125 -5.17 22.26 15.96
C LYS A 125 -3.78 21.71 15.63
N MET A 126 -2.73 22.25 16.27
CA MET A 126 -1.36 21.79 16.03
C MET A 126 -1.14 20.33 16.44
N LEU A 127 -1.79 19.88 17.51
CA LEU A 127 -1.77 18.49 17.93
C LEU A 127 -2.46 17.60 16.90
N ALA A 128 -3.61 18.02 16.38
CA ALA A 128 -4.33 17.29 15.33
C ALA A 128 -3.48 17.13 14.07
N ILE A 129 -2.83 18.21 13.61
CA ILE A 129 -1.93 18.20 12.45
C ILE A 129 -0.76 17.25 12.69
N GLY A 130 -0.15 17.27 13.89
CA GLY A 130 0.94 16.36 14.25
C GLY A 130 0.52 14.90 14.21
N ILE A 131 -0.65 14.55 14.74
CA ILE A 131 -1.20 13.20 14.70
C ILE A 131 -1.48 12.78 13.24
N MET A 132 -2.11 13.66 12.44
CA MET A 132 -2.37 13.39 11.02
C MET A 132 -1.07 13.20 10.23
N ALA A 133 -0.04 13.97 10.52
CA ALA A 133 1.28 13.85 9.90
C ALA A 133 1.91 12.48 10.21
N GLY A 134 1.86 12.04 11.48
CA GLY A 134 2.33 10.71 11.88
C GLY A 134 1.54 9.56 11.22
N LEU A 135 0.21 9.68 11.18
CA LEU A 135 -0.64 8.69 10.52
C LEU A 135 -0.39 8.66 9.01
N ASN A 136 -0.20 9.82 8.36
CA ASN A 136 0.10 9.87 6.94
C ASN A 136 1.49 9.34 6.61
N PHE A 137 2.45 9.47 7.53
CA PHE A 137 3.73 8.77 7.44
C PHE A 137 3.52 7.25 7.46
N LEU A 138 2.70 6.72 8.36
CA LEU A 138 2.39 5.28 8.43
C LEU A 138 1.67 4.79 7.16
N VAL A 139 0.70 5.55 6.64
CA VAL A 139 0.05 5.26 5.34
C VAL A 139 1.09 5.20 4.22
N GLY A 140 2.01 6.15 4.18
CA GLY A 140 3.13 6.17 3.26
C GLY A 140 4.03 4.95 3.42
N TRP A 141 4.37 4.59 4.64
CA TRP A 141 5.25 3.47 4.98
C TRP A 141 4.64 2.12 4.59
N PHE A 142 3.43 1.81 5.06
CA PHE A 142 2.73 0.56 4.73
C PHE A 142 2.33 0.48 3.26
N GLY A 143 2.02 1.61 2.63
CA GLY A 143 1.82 1.68 1.18
C GLY A 143 3.05 1.23 0.37
N GLY A 144 4.24 1.17 1.00
CA GLY A 144 5.46 0.59 0.42
C GLY A 144 5.44 -0.92 0.27
N MET A 145 4.57 -1.60 1.00
CA MET A 145 4.44 -3.06 0.94
C MET A 145 3.70 -3.56 -0.32
N GLY A 146 3.13 -2.66 -1.11
CA GLY A 146 2.36 -3.03 -2.31
C GLY A 146 3.23 -3.36 -3.53
N TRP A 147 4.13 -2.46 -3.92
CA TRP A 147 4.85 -2.55 -5.19
C TRP A 147 5.88 -3.70 -5.26
N PRO A 148 6.78 -3.89 -4.28
CA PRO A 148 7.84 -4.90 -4.38
C PRO A 148 7.32 -6.33 -4.57
N PRO A 149 6.30 -6.81 -3.82
CA PRO A 149 5.78 -8.16 -4.04
C PRO A 149 5.12 -8.31 -5.41
N CYS A 150 4.45 -7.28 -5.94
CA CYS A 150 3.87 -7.31 -7.28
C CYS A 150 4.96 -7.45 -8.35
N GLY A 151 6.03 -6.65 -8.28
CA GLY A 151 7.16 -6.74 -9.20
C GLY A 151 7.79 -8.14 -9.21
N ARG A 152 8.03 -8.71 -8.02
CA ARG A 152 8.57 -10.07 -7.89
C ARG A 152 7.63 -11.13 -8.47
N VAL A 153 6.34 -11.04 -8.21
CA VAL A 153 5.33 -11.94 -8.78
C VAL A 153 5.35 -11.88 -10.30
N MET A 154 5.41 -10.68 -10.90
CA MET A 154 5.47 -10.52 -12.34
C MET A 154 6.72 -11.17 -12.95
N THR A 155 7.87 -11.07 -12.28
CA THR A 155 9.11 -11.69 -12.77
C THR A 155 9.09 -13.22 -12.69
N HIS A 156 8.41 -13.80 -11.72
CA HIS A 156 8.34 -15.25 -11.54
C HIS A 156 7.25 -15.94 -12.39
N TRP A 157 6.13 -15.27 -12.61
CA TRP A 157 4.96 -15.87 -13.29
C TRP A 157 4.87 -15.56 -14.77
N PHE A 158 5.67 -14.61 -15.28
CA PHE A 158 5.62 -14.20 -16.69
C PHE A 158 6.97 -14.29 -17.36
N SER A 159 7.00 -14.88 -18.56
CA SER A 159 8.21 -14.98 -19.37
C SER A 159 8.72 -13.61 -19.80
N GLN A 160 9.99 -13.53 -20.19
CA GLN A 160 10.60 -12.24 -20.61
C GLN A 160 9.84 -11.61 -21.79
N ASN A 161 9.32 -12.42 -22.72
CA ASN A 161 8.66 -11.95 -23.93
C ASN A 161 7.29 -11.28 -23.66
N GLU A 162 6.59 -11.67 -22.60
CA GLU A 162 5.25 -11.18 -22.26
C GLU A 162 5.24 -10.26 -21.03
N ARG A 163 6.34 -10.25 -20.25
CA ARG A 163 6.44 -9.50 -19.01
C ARG A 163 6.20 -8.01 -19.21
N GLY A 164 6.72 -7.41 -20.29
CA GLY A 164 6.50 -6.00 -20.62
C GLY A 164 5.03 -5.66 -20.78
N THR A 165 4.30 -6.47 -21.55
CA THR A 165 2.84 -6.29 -21.75
C THR A 165 2.08 -6.44 -20.45
N MET A 166 2.38 -7.49 -19.66
CA MET A 166 1.69 -7.74 -18.39
C MET A 166 1.97 -6.65 -17.35
N MET A 167 3.20 -6.12 -17.31
CA MET A 167 3.55 -4.97 -16.46
C MET A 167 2.82 -3.70 -16.91
N SER A 168 2.65 -3.47 -18.20
CA SER A 168 1.91 -2.33 -18.72
C SER A 168 0.43 -2.39 -18.34
N ILE A 169 -0.20 -3.58 -18.46
CA ILE A 169 -1.58 -3.79 -18.02
C ILE A 169 -1.68 -3.59 -16.50
N TRP A 170 -0.74 -4.15 -15.73
CA TRP A 170 -0.73 -3.97 -14.28
C TRP A 170 -0.55 -2.51 -13.86
N ASN A 171 0.21 -1.72 -14.60
CA ASN A 171 0.35 -0.29 -14.36
C ASN A 171 -0.97 0.49 -14.48
N CYS A 172 -1.99 -0.03 -15.15
CA CYS A 172 -3.33 0.56 -15.15
C CYS A 172 -4.05 0.47 -13.79
N ALA A 173 -3.48 -0.25 -12.82
CA ALA A 173 -3.98 -0.28 -11.43
C ALA A 173 -3.59 0.98 -10.60
N HIS A 174 -2.87 1.95 -11.21
CA HIS A 174 -2.37 3.17 -10.53
C HIS A 174 -3.36 4.32 -10.57
#